data_151c444a208659c66c6045e60eb96bc6
#
_entry.id   151c444a208659c66c6045e60eb96bc6
#
_cell.length_a   1.000
_cell.length_b   1.000
_cell.length_c   1.000
_cell.angle_alpha   90.00
_cell.angle_beta   90.00
_cell.angle_gamma   90.00
#
_symmetry.space_group_name_H-M   'P 1'
#
loop_
_entity.id
_entity.type
_entity.pdbx_description
1 polymer ?
#
loop_
_entity_poly.entity_id
_entity_poly.type
_entity_poly.pdbx_seq_one_letter_code
_entity_poly.pdbx_strand_id
1 'polypeptide(L)'
;MHIIRIASLALVGLLVALPASAQVKFGALTAGMDGTLGVGYGASYAPDQPTGTGLGLTGFGNLQGNYYDPRFLTYAVSGAYNRSESNTQGAGGSLTNGSNIGAGVGLFTGSHFPASISWGKTFGTSGTYGLPGGVQGFVTDGDSTQFSAGWSAMLPNLPTLAASYNQISSTTSIFGTSQEDHSTSRNLNLQSNYRLDGWPMSAHLAEVFLTTQTPSFLSAGEANVGDEHATNLNFSTNHKLPLYGGVGLSYSYDSYSGGSGGTRDSGSGNSFSVNASFVPTRRFTTQFQFQYNGNLQSQVENQLIGAGSVAPRVNLGSNSHTLSFSNSDSFLILSNLGASCNFSRVQQEVYGTTIAEDTWSAVVNYHFQRALWGSVLLYAGANDLAENGANQGASLSAGANFSRLIKAWQFGGGFSYQQSVQTIVALVTTSNYSYNASVGRPLTRRLVWNADFHGFHSGFNQVAGLSNKTEGVGTNLLYRGFALAANYSESVGTSLITQNGLVAVPVGIPTPVLGANQYLQTSGKSYSVSASGTLRQLVLTTAYTNVNEATSSPSANSNNSSTVMFANASYPWRKMGFVAGYTHLTQGVGVSGGGPASFSSYYIGIQRWFKPF
;
A
#
# COMPACT_ATOMS: atom_id res chain seq x y z
N MET A 1 25.54 35.35 -12.71
CA MET A 1 26.47 34.23 -12.87
C MET A 1 27.69 34.28 -11.92
N HIS A 2 28.30 35.43 -11.61
CA HIS A 2 29.43 35.52 -10.68
C HIS A 2 29.07 35.30 -9.18
N ILE A 3 27.90 35.71 -8.72
CA ILE A 3 27.46 35.56 -7.32
C ILE A 3 27.28 34.08 -6.94
N ILE A 4 26.78 33.26 -7.87
CA ILE A 4 26.59 31.81 -7.64
C ILE A 4 27.95 31.09 -7.52
N ARG A 5 28.96 31.50 -8.29
CA ARG A 5 30.32 30.93 -8.19
C ARG A 5 31.01 31.28 -6.87
N ILE A 6 30.78 32.50 -6.35
CA ILE A 6 31.33 32.91 -5.06
C ILE A 6 30.62 32.21 -3.91
N ALA A 7 29.30 32.04 -3.99
CA ALA A 7 28.52 31.29 -2.99
C ALA A 7 28.93 29.80 -2.96
N SER A 8 29.17 29.17 -4.11
CA SER A 8 29.63 27.78 -4.18
C SER A 8 31.05 27.61 -3.62
N LEU A 9 31.97 28.54 -3.87
CA LEU A 9 33.32 28.53 -3.32
C LEU A 9 33.32 28.79 -1.80
N ALA A 10 32.45 29.69 -1.31
CA ALA A 10 32.27 29.94 0.10
C ALA A 10 31.66 28.73 0.84
N LEU A 11 30.70 28.03 0.20
CA LEU A 11 30.11 26.80 0.72
C LEU A 11 31.12 25.65 0.77
N VAL A 12 31.97 25.51 -0.24
CA VAL A 12 33.07 24.54 -0.25
C VAL A 12 34.10 24.87 0.82
N GLY A 13 34.38 26.15 1.04
CA GLY A 13 35.24 26.64 2.15
C GLY A 13 34.65 26.35 3.53
N LEU A 14 33.35 26.50 3.69
CA LEU A 14 32.62 26.17 4.93
C LEU A 14 32.60 24.66 5.21
N LEU A 15 32.50 23.86 4.17
CA LEU A 15 32.58 22.39 4.24
C LEU A 15 33.94 21.88 4.79
N VAL A 16 35.00 22.68 4.69
CA VAL A 16 36.34 22.31 5.13
C VAL A 16 36.60 22.65 6.62
N ALA A 17 35.87 23.58 7.18
CA ALA A 17 36.26 24.28 8.42
C ALA A 17 35.53 23.86 9.72
N LEU A 18 34.56 22.99 9.68
CA LEU A 18 33.77 22.66 10.89
C LEU A 18 34.46 21.57 11.77
N PRO A 19 34.76 21.90 13.05
CA PRO A 19 35.33 20.93 13.98
C PRO A 19 34.29 19.89 14.44
N ALA A 20 34.74 18.67 14.72
CA ALA A 20 33.91 17.58 15.19
C ALA A 20 33.77 17.65 16.72
N SER A 21 32.71 18.24 17.23
CA SER A 21 32.29 18.12 18.63
C SER A 21 30.93 17.40 18.74
N ALA A 22 30.77 16.58 19.77
CA ALA A 22 29.72 15.57 19.78
C ALA A 22 28.34 16.02 20.32
N GLN A 23 28.26 17.11 21.06
CA GLN A 23 27.02 17.76 21.54
C GLN A 23 27.36 19.14 22.12
N VAL A 24 26.52 20.10 21.89
CA VAL A 24 26.66 21.42 22.47
C VAL A 24 25.56 21.68 23.50
N LYS A 25 25.95 22.20 24.67
CA LYS A 25 25.00 22.64 25.71
C LYS A 25 24.99 24.14 25.76
N PHE A 26 23.82 24.72 25.60
CA PHE A 26 23.54 26.15 25.79
C PHE A 26 22.60 26.32 26.98
N GLY A 27 23.12 26.40 28.18
CA GLY A 27 22.29 26.40 29.38
C GLY A 27 21.49 25.10 29.50
N ALA A 28 20.18 25.18 29.48
CA ALA A 28 19.27 24.03 29.55
C ALA A 28 19.04 23.32 28.20
N LEU A 29 19.51 23.91 27.10
CA LEU A 29 19.33 23.33 25.77
C LEU A 29 20.52 22.42 25.43
N THR A 30 20.24 21.18 25.05
CA THR A 30 21.20 20.30 24.43
C THR A 30 20.87 20.16 22.96
N ALA A 31 21.86 20.24 22.10
CA ALA A 31 21.72 20.09 20.67
C ALA A 31 22.80 19.18 20.12
N GLY A 32 22.39 18.23 19.28
CA GLY A 32 23.28 17.42 18.46
C GLY A 32 22.92 17.65 16.99
N MET A 33 23.91 17.86 16.17
CA MET A 33 23.73 18.04 14.73
C MET A 33 24.58 17.06 13.96
N ASP A 34 23.98 16.41 13.00
CA ASP A 34 24.69 15.59 12.04
C ASP A 34 24.12 15.84 10.64
N GLY A 35 24.91 15.55 9.63
CA GLY A 35 24.43 15.74 8.27
C GLY A 35 25.48 15.51 7.20
N THR A 36 25.03 15.75 5.98
CA THR A 36 25.86 15.73 4.79
C THR A 36 25.59 16.98 3.97
N LEU A 37 26.60 17.53 3.40
CA LEU A 37 26.49 18.58 2.37
C LEU A 37 27.23 18.12 1.13
N GLY A 38 26.60 18.32 -0.01
CA GLY A 38 27.17 17.96 -1.29
C GLY A 38 26.92 19.03 -2.33
N VAL A 39 27.79 19.10 -3.27
CA VAL A 39 27.65 19.89 -4.48
C VAL A 39 27.82 18.96 -5.67
N GLY A 40 26.97 19.12 -6.65
CA GLY A 40 27.01 18.32 -7.87
C GLY A 40 26.68 19.16 -9.09
N TYR A 41 27.06 18.64 -10.22
CA TYR A 41 26.67 19.18 -11.51
C TYR A 41 25.74 18.17 -12.18
N GLY A 42 24.59 18.66 -12.64
CA GLY A 42 23.61 17.88 -13.37
C GLY A 42 23.35 18.46 -14.75
N ALA A 43 23.05 17.58 -15.69
CA ALA A 43 22.54 17.94 -17.01
C ALA A 43 21.32 17.10 -17.32
N SER A 44 20.29 17.71 -17.88
CA SER A 44 19.07 17.05 -18.32
C SER A 44 18.83 17.34 -19.79
N TYR A 45 18.33 16.35 -20.48
CA TYR A 45 17.97 16.41 -21.87
C TYR A 45 16.58 15.80 -22.09
N ALA A 46 15.73 16.53 -22.78
CA ALA A 46 14.46 16.02 -23.28
C ALA A 46 14.34 16.43 -24.77
N PRO A 47 13.81 15.58 -25.66
CA PRO A 47 13.53 15.97 -27.03
C PRO A 47 12.62 17.18 -27.05
N ASP A 48 12.84 18.09 -27.97
CA ASP A 48 12.07 19.33 -28.16
C ASP A 48 12.15 20.34 -27.01
N GLN A 49 13.06 20.13 -26.06
CA GLN A 49 13.34 21.05 -24.98
C GLN A 49 14.82 21.47 -24.95
N PRO A 50 15.15 22.69 -24.60
CA PRO A 50 16.55 23.08 -24.46
C PRO A 50 17.25 22.28 -23.38
N THR A 51 18.47 21.83 -23.65
CA THR A 51 19.29 21.09 -22.68
C THR A 51 19.44 21.89 -21.39
N GLY A 52 18.94 21.33 -20.29
CA GLY A 52 19.08 21.91 -18.97
C GLY A 52 20.43 21.53 -18.37
N THR A 53 21.19 22.50 -17.92
CA THR A 53 22.40 22.25 -17.15
C THR A 53 22.37 23.06 -15.86
N GLY A 54 22.76 22.47 -14.76
CA GLY A 54 22.68 23.16 -13.49
C GLY A 54 23.66 22.67 -12.44
N LEU A 55 23.97 23.52 -11.52
CA LEU A 55 24.70 23.19 -10.31
C LEU A 55 23.69 22.69 -9.28
N GLY A 56 23.80 21.45 -8.86
CA GLY A 56 22.98 20.85 -7.84
C GLY A 56 23.62 21.01 -6.45
N LEU A 57 22.81 21.37 -5.49
CA LEU A 57 23.18 21.30 -4.07
C LEU A 57 22.43 20.12 -3.46
N THR A 58 23.16 19.24 -2.82
CA THR A 58 22.57 18.14 -2.04
C THR A 58 22.94 18.35 -0.58
N GLY A 59 21.96 18.20 0.30
CA GLY A 59 22.20 18.33 1.72
C GLY A 59 21.23 17.46 2.51
N PHE A 60 21.74 16.83 3.53
CA PHE A 60 20.94 16.23 4.60
C PHE A 60 21.43 16.83 5.90
N GLY A 61 20.53 17.27 6.72
CA GLY A 61 20.82 17.75 8.06
C GLY A 61 19.78 17.22 9.04
N ASN A 62 20.26 16.80 10.19
CA ASN A 62 19.45 16.41 11.31
C ASN A 62 19.95 17.14 12.55
N LEU A 63 19.10 17.97 13.13
CA LEU A 63 19.30 18.66 14.40
C LEU A 63 18.34 18.05 15.41
N GLN A 64 18.85 17.46 16.46
CA GLN A 64 18.05 16.85 17.50
C GLN A 64 18.57 17.22 18.88
N GLY A 65 17.67 17.29 19.83
CA GLY A 65 18.06 17.62 21.17
C GLY A 65 16.92 17.64 22.15
N ASN A 66 17.20 18.17 23.30
CA ASN A 66 16.23 18.34 24.36
C ASN A 66 16.43 19.70 25.06
N TYR A 67 15.35 20.20 25.61
CA TYR A 67 15.38 21.37 26.50
C TYR A 67 15.13 20.90 27.92
N TYR A 68 16.03 21.26 28.83
CA TYR A 68 16.07 20.93 30.24
C TYR A 68 16.28 19.42 30.49
N ASP A 69 15.34 18.60 30.19
CA ASP A 69 15.37 17.14 30.36
C ASP A 69 14.68 16.48 29.14
N PRO A 70 15.18 15.35 28.64
CA PRO A 70 14.53 14.63 27.54
C PRO A 70 13.09 14.20 27.85
N ARG A 71 12.74 14.09 29.14
CA ARG A 71 11.37 13.79 29.56
C ARG A 71 10.43 14.98 29.48
N PHE A 72 10.99 16.21 29.47
CA PHE A 72 10.20 17.43 29.38
C PHE A 72 9.94 17.82 27.93
N LEU A 73 11.00 18.03 27.16
CA LEU A 73 10.89 18.43 25.76
C LEU A 73 12.04 17.85 24.95
N THR A 74 11.68 17.15 23.88
CA THR A 74 12.60 16.73 22.82
C THR A 74 12.23 17.43 21.52
N TYR A 75 13.20 17.75 20.71
CA TYR A 75 12.97 18.29 19.39
C TYR A 75 13.88 17.62 18.35
N ALA A 76 13.37 17.55 17.14
CA ALA A 76 14.12 17.12 15.98
C ALA A 76 13.73 17.97 14.77
N VAL A 77 14.72 18.42 14.02
CA VAL A 77 14.53 19.10 12.74
C VAL A 77 15.41 18.37 11.74
N SER A 78 14.81 17.85 10.72
CA SER A 78 15.54 17.17 9.64
C SER A 78 15.22 17.82 8.31
N GLY A 79 16.18 17.82 7.42
CA GLY A 79 15.98 18.29 6.06
C GLY A 79 16.90 17.52 5.12
N ALA A 80 16.35 17.11 4.00
CA ALA A 80 17.13 16.67 2.86
C ALA A 80 16.78 17.58 1.69
N TYR A 81 17.79 18.10 1.07
CA TYR A 81 17.67 18.95 -0.09
C TYR A 81 18.45 18.36 -1.24
N ASN A 82 17.77 18.05 -2.30
CA ASN A 82 18.36 17.59 -3.53
C ASN A 82 17.71 18.36 -4.68
N ARG A 83 18.32 19.43 -5.11
CA ARG A 83 17.84 20.25 -6.22
C ARG A 83 18.91 20.36 -7.30
N SER A 84 18.62 19.86 -8.47
CA SER A 84 19.31 20.23 -9.68
C SER A 84 18.53 21.38 -10.33
N GLU A 85 19.11 22.55 -10.41
CA GLU A 85 18.52 23.63 -11.20
C GLU A 85 18.78 23.35 -12.69
N SER A 86 17.74 22.94 -13.40
CA SER A 86 17.74 23.05 -14.85
C SER A 86 17.18 24.41 -15.22
N ASN A 87 17.97 25.27 -15.85
CA ASN A 87 17.53 26.54 -16.44
C ASN A 87 16.73 26.28 -17.72
N THR A 88 15.60 25.61 -17.64
CA THR A 88 14.67 25.48 -18.75
C THR A 88 13.55 26.50 -18.57
N GLN A 89 13.52 27.51 -19.41
CA GLN A 89 12.34 28.34 -19.59
C GLN A 89 11.25 27.46 -20.22
N GLY A 90 10.26 27.07 -19.40
CA GLY A 90 9.06 26.33 -19.80
C GLY A 90 9.09 24.87 -19.42
N ALA A 91 8.36 24.58 -18.34
CA ALA A 91 7.76 23.32 -17.97
C ALA A 91 8.61 22.02 -18.11
N GLY A 92 9.20 21.63 -17.05
CA GLY A 92 9.75 20.30 -16.91
C GLY A 92 10.45 20.17 -15.55
N GLY A 93 9.72 19.74 -14.55
CA GLY A 93 10.31 19.35 -13.28
C GLY A 93 11.32 18.21 -13.49
N SER A 94 12.53 18.30 -12.95
CA SER A 94 13.48 17.21 -13.03
C SER A 94 13.02 16.06 -12.15
N LEU A 95 13.02 14.85 -12.67
CA LEU A 95 12.64 13.63 -11.97
C LEU A 95 13.52 13.27 -10.76
N THR A 96 14.61 13.98 -10.57
CA THR A 96 15.60 13.73 -9.51
C THR A 96 15.48 14.66 -8.30
N ASN A 97 14.49 15.56 -8.28
CA ASN A 97 14.28 16.47 -7.17
C ASN A 97 13.46 15.82 -6.08
N GLY A 98 14.12 15.18 -5.16
CA GLY A 98 13.52 14.72 -3.92
C GLY A 98 14.05 15.56 -2.77
N SER A 99 13.25 16.46 -2.24
CA SER A 99 13.59 17.26 -1.05
C SER A 99 12.57 17.00 0.03
N ASN A 100 13.01 16.94 1.25
CA ASN A 100 12.11 16.92 2.38
C ASN A 100 12.62 17.84 3.49
N ILE A 101 11.70 18.38 4.24
CA ILE A 101 11.98 19.08 5.49
C ILE A 101 10.96 18.63 6.52
N GLY A 102 11.42 18.38 7.71
CA GLY A 102 10.55 17.96 8.79
C GLY A 102 11.00 18.55 10.11
N ALA A 103 10.05 18.82 10.96
CA ALA A 103 10.27 19.27 12.34
C ALA A 103 9.33 18.50 13.26
N GLY A 104 9.82 18.10 14.41
CA GLY A 104 9.04 17.40 15.42
C GLY A 104 9.42 17.86 16.82
N VAL A 105 8.42 17.89 17.68
CA VAL A 105 8.56 18.22 19.10
C VAL A 105 7.81 17.16 19.90
N GLY A 106 8.50 16.57 20.86
CA GLY A 106 7.94 15.69 21.86
C GLY A 106 7.89 16.41 23.21
N LEU A 107 6.74 16.38 23.86
CA LEU A 107 6.49 17.00 25.14
C LEU A 107 6.15 15.96 26.18
N PHE A 108 6.71 16.09 27.37
CA PHE A 108 6.42 15.24 28.52
C PHE A 108 6.60 13.73 28.23
N THR A 109 7.61 13.40 27.37
CA THR A 109 7.94 12.02 27.02
C THR A 109 8.30 11.22 28.26
N GLY A 110 7.59 10.10 28.51
CA GLY A 110 7.77 9.32 29.74
C GLY A 110 6.94 9.81 30.93
N SER A 111 6.08 10.80 30.77
CA SER A 111 5.04 11.17 31.73
C SER A 111 3.74 10.42 31.46
N HIS A 112 2.74 10.65 32.29
CA HIS A 112 1.39 10.17 32.07
C HIS A 112 0.64 10.91 30.95
N PHE A 113 1.20 12.01 30.44
CA PHE A 113 0.58 12.90 29.45
C PHE A 113 1.55 13.27 28.32
N PRO A 114 2.12 12.27 27.63
CA PRO A 114 3.00 12.58 26.49
C PRO A 114 2.23 13.24 25.35
N ALA A 115 2.88 14.19 24.70
CA ALA A 115 2.37 14.84 23.51
C ALA A 115 3.46 14.95 22.45
N SER A 116 3.05 14.99 21.19
CA SER A 116 3.95 15.18 20.07
C SER A 116 3.30 16.03 18.99
N ILE A 117 4.11 16.84 18.34
CA ILE A 117 3.71 17.61 17.16
C ILE A 117 4.80 17.39 16.12
N SER A 118 4.41 17.10 14.90
CA SER A 118 5.34 17.04 13.78
C SER A 118 4.76 17.70 12.54
N TRP A 119 5.66 18.23 11.76
CA TRP A 119 5.37 18.82 10.47
C TRP A 119 6.44 18.36 9.49
N GLY A 120 6.03 18.08 8.26
CA GLY A 120 6.95 17.71 7.20
C GLY A 120 6.43 18.16 5.84
N LYS A 121 7.37 18.48 4.96
CA LYS A 121 7.09 18.75 3.55
C LYS A 121 8.06 17.96 2.68
N THR A 122 7.53 17.26 1.70
CA THR A 122 8.29 16.49 0.70
C THR A 122 7.99 17.02 -0.68
N PHE A 123 8.99 17.06 -1.52
CA PHE A 123 8.92 17.50 -2.90
C PHE A 123 9.46 16.38 -3.82
N GLY A 124 8.88 16.19 -4.98
CA GLY A 124 9.31 15.18 -5.93
C GLY A 124 8.97 13.74 -5.51
N THR A 125 7.85 13.56 -4.82
CA THR A 125 7.37 12.23 -4.46
C THR A 125 6.80 11.52 -5.67
N SER A 126 7.20 10.27 -5.87
CA SER A 126 6.50 9.38 -6.78
C SER A 126 5.22 8.89 -6.11
N GLY A 127 4.07 9.17 -6.70
CA GLY A 127 2.76 8.74 -6.21
C GLY A 127 2.04 7.86 -7.22
N THR A 128 1.00 7.17 -6.78
CA THR A 128 0.06 6.54 -7.69
C THR A 128 -0.94 7.60 -8.14
N TYR A 129 -0.91 7.94 -9.40
CA TYR A 129 -1.93 8.78 -10.00
C TYR A 129 -3.22 7.96 -10.19
N GLY A 130 -4.39 8.58 -10.02
CA GLY A 130 -5.69 7.92 -10.13
C GLY A 130 -6.04 7.44 -11.56
N LEU A 131 -5.11 6.75 -12.21
CA LEU A 131 -5.37 6.10 -13.50
C LEU A 131 -6.24 4.87 -13.30
N PRO A 132 -7.29 4.69 -14.12
CA PRO A 132 -8.11 3.49 -14.08
C PRO A 132 -7.23 2.25 -14.33
N GLY A 133 -7.43 1.19 -13.54
CA GLY A 133 -6.77 -0.09 -13.77
C GLY A 133 -5.45 -0.32 -13.03
N GLY A 134 -5.07 0.57 -12.10
CA GLY A 134 -3.89 0.30 -11.24
C GLY A 134 -2.57 0.30 -12.01
N VAL A 135 -2.42 1.20 -12.95
CA VAL A 135 -1.20 1.37 -13.76
C VAL A 135 0.01 1.58 -12.86
N GLN A 136 0.86 0.58 -12.77
CA GLN A 136 2.10 0.63 -12.01
C GLN A 136 3.26 1.04 -12.91
N GLY A 137 4.18 1.84 -12.38
CA GLY A 137 5.43 2.19 -13.06
C GLY A 137 5.47 3.54 -13.76
N PHE A 138 4.42 4.36 -13.65
CA PHE A 138 4.47 5.74 -14.11
C PHE A 138 5.23 6.63 -13.13
N VAL A 139 6.04 7.51 -13.69
CA VAL A 139 6.74 8.51 -12.88
C VAL A 139 5.83 9.71 -12.72
N THR A 140 5.62 10.09 -11.47
CA THR A 140 4.85 11.25 -11.08
C THR A 140 5.76 12.26 -10.40
N ASP A 141 5.48 13.52 -10.57
CA ASP A 141 6.09 14.61 -9.82
C ASP A 141 5.03 15.19 -8.87
N GLY A 142 5.46 15.55 -7.66
CA GLY A 142 4.50 16.06 -6.72
C GLY A 142 5.11 16.59 -5.44
N ASP A 143 4.32 17.30 -4.69
CA ASP A 143 4.65 17.71 -3.33
C ASP A 143 3.60 17.24 -2.34
N SER A 144 4.05 17.05 -1.12
CA SER A 144 3.16 16.66 -0.02
C SER A 144 3.57 17.41 1.25
N THR A 145 2.58 17.96 1.94
CA THR A 145 2.74 18.55 3.26
C THR A 145 1.96 17.72 4.26
N GLN A 146 2.64 17.30 5.31
CA GLN A 146 2.04 16.56 6.41
C GLN A 146 2.19 17.33 7.70
N PHE A 147 1.10 17.39 8.46
CA PHE A 147 1.09 17.88 9.84
C PHE A 147 0.48 16.78 10.71
N SER A 148 1.12 16.49 11.85
CA SER A 148 0.55 15.58 12.83
C SER A 148 0.71 16.12 14.24
N ALA A 149 -0.32 15.89 15.05
CA ALA A 149 -0.31 16.19 16.47
C ALA A 149 -0.89 14.99 17.22
N GLY A 150 -0.25 14.58 18.29
CA GLY A 150 -0.67 13.47 19.12
C GLY A 150 -0.58 13.82 20.60
N TRP A 151 -1.51 13.33 21.36
CA TRP A 151 -1.54 13.42 22.81
C TRP A 151 -2.10 12.15 23.41
N SER A 152 -1.61 11.78 24.58
CA SER A 152 -2.20 10.66 25.31
C SER A 152 -2.23 10.90 26.81
N ALA A 153 -3.16 10.26 27.50
CA ALA A 153 -3.25 10.21 28.95
C ALA A 153 -3.22 8.74 29.40
N MET A 154 -2.23 8.41 30.21
CA MET A 154 -1.98 7.05 30.70
C MET A 154 -1.94 7.06 32.23
N LEU A 155 -3.11 7.17 32.84
CA LEU A 155 -3.24 7.18 34.29
C LEU A 155 -3.42 5.76 34.82
N PRO A 156 -2.78 5.39 35.92
CA PRO A 156 -2.97 4.07 36.54
C PRO A 156 -4.45 3.85 36.91
N ASN A 157 -4.98 2.68 36.60
CA ASN A 157 -6.36 2.26 36.92
C ASN A 157 -7.48 3.09 36.28
N LEU A 158 -7.15 3.99 35.36
CA LEU A 158 -8.13 4.75 34.58
C LEU A 158 -8.02 4.37 33.10
N PRO A 159 -9.06 4.67 32.28
CA PRO A 159 -8.96 4.51 30.84
C PRO A 159 -7.76 5.27 30.27
N THR A 160 -6.99 4.62 29.44
CA THR A 160 -6.00 5.34 28.63
C THR A 160 -6.75 6.10 27.55
N LEU A 161 -6.37 7.35 27.34
CA LEU A 161 -6.90 8.18 26.26
C LEU A 161 -5.75 8.53 25.31
N ALA A 162 -6.02 8.45 24.02
CA ALA A 162 -5.11 8.94 22.99
C ALA A 162 -5.90 9.73 21.96
N ALA A 163 -5.37 10.87 21.58
CA ALA A 163 -5.90 11.70 20.52
C ALA A 163 -4.79 11.95 19.50
N SER A 164 -5.09 11.78 18.23
CA SER A 164 -4.18 12.13 17.15
C SER A 164 -4.90 12.85 16.03
N TYR A 165 -4.26 13.85 15.50
CA TYR A 165 -4.69 14.58 14.33
C TYR A 165 -3.60 14.47 13.27
N ASN A 166 -3.96 14.15 12.05
CA ASN A 166 -3.08 14.09 10.89
C ASN A 166 -3.72 14.81 9.72
N GLN A 167 -2.96 15.69 9.08
CA GLN A 167 -3.37 16.36 7.86
C GLN A 167 -2.29 16.13 6.81
N ILE A 168 -2.69 15.65 5.65
CA ILE A 168 -1.85 15.46 4.48
C ILE A 168 -2.47 16.23 3.33
N SER A 169 -1.69 17.10 2.70
CA SER A 169 -2.06 17.78 1.47
C SER A 169 -1.03 17.45 0.40
N SER A 170 -1.47 16.94 -0.72
CA SER A 170 -0.59 16.53 -1.81
C SER A 170 -1.07 17.06 -3.15
N THR A 171 -0.13 17.39 -3.99
CA THR A 171 -0.32 17.70 -5.40
C THR A 171 0.54 16.74 -6.19
N THR A 172 -0.03 16.06 -7.16
CA THR A 172 0.67 15.06 -7.98
C THR A 172 0.36 15.28 -9.46
N SER A 173 1.38 15.32 -10.29
CA SER A 173 1.27 15.40 -11.74
C SER A 173 1.94 14.22 -12.41
N ILE A 174 1.45 13.78 -13.55
CA ILE A 174 2.11 12.77 -14.36
C ILE A 174 3.10 13.47 -15.29
N PHE A 175 4.36 13.01 -15.26
CA PHE A 175 5.38 13.52 -16.16
C PHE A 175 4.93 13.43 -17.64
N GLY A 176 5.06 14.52 -18.37
CA GLY A 176 4.65 14.62 -19.77
C GLY A 176 3.18 15.00 -20.00
N THR A 177 2.43 15.29 -18.92
CA THR A 177 1.07 15.82 -19.00
C THR A 177 0.97 17.15 -18.24
N SER A 178 -0.09 17.92 -18.52
CA SER A 178 -0.43 19.13 -17.76
C SER A 178 -1.51 18.88 -16.71
N GLN A 179 -1.78 17.63 -16.39
CA GLN A 179 -2.83 17.25 -15.46
C GLN A 179 -2.26 17.10 -14.05
N GLU A 180 -2.92 17.76 -13.11
CA GLU A 180 -2.57 17.72 -11.69
C GLU A 180 -3.72 17.17 -10.87
N ASP A 181 -3.40 16.31 -9.92
CA ASP A 181 -4.30 15.80 -8.89
C ASP A 181 -3.98 16.51 -7.57
N HIS A 182 -5.00 17.07 -6.95
CA HIS A 182 -4.91 17.70 -5.64
C HIS A 182 -5.73 16.90 -4.63
N SER A 183 -5.10 16.52 -3.54
CA SER A 183 -5.76 15.80 -2.45
C SER A 183 -5.40 16.40 -1.11
N THR A 184 -6.40 16.62 -0.27
CA THR A 184 -6.21 16.99 1.14
C THR A 184 -7.02 16.03 2.00
N SER A 185 -6.34 15.32 2.85
CA SER A 185 -6.93 14.41 3.85
C SER A 185 -6.64 14.94 5.26
N ARG A 186 -7.65 14.98 6.10
CA ARG A 186 -7.56 15.32 7.53
C ARG A 186 -8.18 14.21 8.32
N ASN A 187 -7.42 13.64 9.24
CA ASN A 187 -7.83 12.52 10.05
C ASN A 187 -7.74 12.89 11.52
N LEU A 188 -8.84 12.77 12.24
CA LEU A 188 -8.89 12.86 13.70
C LEU A 188 -9.15 11.46 14.25
N ASN A 189 -8.31 10.97 15.15
CA ASN A 189 -8.49 9.70 15.81
C ASN A 189 -8.49 9.91 17.32
N LEU A 190 -9.50 9.38 17.98
CA LEU A 190 -9.59 9.29 19.42
C LEU A 190 -9.66 7.82 19.82
N GLN A 191 -8.82 7.41 20.73
CA GLN A 191 -8.78 6.04 21.22
C GLN A 191 -8.82 6.00 22.73
N SER A 192 -9.58 5.07 23.26
CA SER A 192 -9.63 4.79 24.69
C SER A 192 -9.50 3.29 24.92
N ASN A 193 -8.63 2.91 25.85
CA ASN A 193 -8.51 1.52 26.28
C ASN A 193 -8.66 1.44 27.78
N TYR A 194 -9.47 0.51 28.25
CA TYR A 194 -9.73 0.27 29.66
C TYR A 194 -9.86 -1.22 29.96
N ARG A 195 -9.52 -1.59 31.16
CA ARG A 195 -9.72 -2.96 31.64
C ARG A 195 -10.54 -2.94 32.92
N LEU A 196 -11.75 -3.47 32.83
CA LEU A 196 -12.67 -3.59 33.94
C LEU A 196 -12.94 -5.07 34.25
N ASP A 197 -12.59 -5.53 35.41
CA ASP A 197 -12.86 -6.90 35.91
C ASP A 197 -12.46 -8.02 34.95
N GLY A 198 -11.33 -7.84 34.29
CA GLY A 198 -10.83 -8.82 33.30
C GLY A 198 -11.37 -8.64 31.89
N TRP A 199 -12.27 -7.66 31.66
CA TRP A 199 -12.74 -7.26 30.34
C TRP A 199 -11.88 -6.12 29.78
N PRO A 200 -10.98 -6.38 28.85
CA PRO A 200 -10.34 -5.31 28.09
C PRO A 200 -11.35 -4.69 27.12
N MET A 201 -11.53 -3.41 27.23
CA MET A 201 -12.44 -2.62 26.41
C MET A 201 -11.62 -1.64 25.58
N SER A 202 -11.99 -1.47 24.33
CA SER A 202 -11.43 -0.42 23.47
C SER A 202 -12.55 0.35 22.79
N ALA A 203 -12.40 1.66 22.74
CA ALA A 203 -13.23 2.55 21.96
C ALA A 203 -12.35 3.36 21.01
N HIS A 204 -12.76 3.51 19.79
CA HIS A 204 -12.04 4.25 18.77
C HIS A 204 -13.03 5.08 17.95
N LEU A 205 -12.78 6.37 17.85
CA LEU A 205 -13.48 7.29 16.96
C LEU A 205 -12.48 7.79 15.92
N ALA A 206 -12.81 7.63 14.66
CA ALA A 206 -12.07 8.17 13.56
C ALA A 206 -12.97 9.10 12.74
N GLU A 207 -12.47 10.28 12.42
CA GLU A 207 -13.11 11.21 11.50
C GLU A 207 -12.14 11.50 10.36
N VAL A 208 -12.61 11.37 9.14
CA VAL A 208 -11.85 11.60 7.91
C VAL A 208 -12.55 12.67 7.09
N PHE A 209 -11.83 13.72 6.75
CA PHE A 209 -12.25 14.72 5.80
C PHE A 209 -11.34 14.61 4.58
N LEU A 210 -11.91 14.36 3.42
CA LEU A 210 -11.19 14.21 2.16
C LEU A 210 -11.70 15.23 1.16
N THR A 211 -10.79 16.04 0.65
CA THR A 211 -11.05 16.93 -0.51
C THR A 211 -10.14 16.48 -1.62
N THR A 212 -10.70 16.17 -2.78
CA THR A 212 -9.95 15.75 -3.96
C THR A 212 -10.37 16.53 -5.18
N GLN A 213 -9.41 16.81 -6.04
CA GLN A 213 -9.61 17.34 -7.36
C GLN A 213 -8.80 16.49 -8.33
N THR A 214 -9.47 15.57 -9.00
CA THR A 214 -8.85 14.60 -9.89
C THR A 214 -9.23 14.91 -11.34
N PRO A 215 -8.27 15.01 -12.26
CA PRO A 215 -8.57 15.20 -13.68
C PRO A 215 -9.36 14.01 -14.24
N SER A 216 -10.33 14.27 -15.08
CA SER A 216 -11.04 13.20 -15.79
C SER A 216 -10.22 12.73 -16.98
N PHE A 217 -9.87 11.44 -16.99
CA PHE A 217 -9.17 10.81 -18.12
C PHE A 217 -10.13 10.38 -19.24
N LEU A 218 -11.43 10.38 -18.98
CA LEU A 218 -12.47 9.99 -19.95
C LEU A 218 -13.04 11.18 -20.71
N SER A 219 -12.94 12.38 -20.15
CA SER A 219 -13.37 13.63 -20.78
C SER A 219 -12.28 14.69 -20.62
N ALA A 220 -11.69 15.12 -21.72
CA ALA A 220 -10.65 16.14 -21.68
C ALA A 220 -11.19 17.47 -21.13
N GLY A 221 -10.64 17.93 -20.02
CA GLY A 221 -10.89 19.27 -19.46
C GLY A 221 -11.86 19.35 -18.29
N GLU A 222 -12.46 18.25 -17.85
CA GLU A 222 -13.28 18.23 -16.63
C GLU A 222 -12.50 17.65 -15.46
N ALA A 223 -12.51 18.33 -14.33
CA ALA A 223 -11.98 17.82 -13.07
C ALA A 223 -13.13 17.34 -12.18
N ASN A 224 -13.00 16.15 -11.63
CA ASN A 224 -13.88 15.70 -10.57
C ASN A 224 -13.43 16.33 -9.25
N VAL A 225 -14.27 17.20 -8.70
CA VAL A 225 -14.06 17.78 -7.37
C VAL A 225 -15.00 17.08 -6.41
N GLY A 226 -14.43 16.54 -5.34
CA GLY A 226 -15.17 15.87 -4.30
C GLY A 226 -14.77 16.35 -2.92
N ASP A 227 -15.77 16.59 -2.07
CA ASP A 227 -15.61 16.83 -0.64
C ASP A 227 -16.35 15.74 0.11
N GLU A 228 -15.63 14.99 0.93
CA GLU A 228 -16.18 13.85 1.63
C GLU A 228 -15.79 13.85 3.10
N HIS A 229 -16.73 13.42 3.92
CA HIS A 229 -16.56 13.27 5.35
C HIS A 229 -17.06 11.90 5.77
N ALA A 230 -16.23 11.20 6.50
CA ALA A 230 -16.55 9.89 7.08
C ALA A 230 -16.30 9.91 8.58
N THR A 231 -17.22 9.33 9.33
CA THR A 231 -17.07 9.12 10.77
C THR A 231 -17.23 7.63 11.06
N ASN A 232 -16.30 7.08 11.80
CA ASN A 232 -16.33 5.69 12.24
C ASN A 232 -16.11 5.63 13.75
N LEU A 233 -17.08 5.09 14.47
CA LEU A 233 -17.01 4.83 15.91
C LEU A 233 -17.00 3.32 16.11
N ASN A 234 -15.95 2.80 16.70
CA ASN A 234 -15.80 1.39 17.03
C ASN A 234 -15.71 1.20 18.54
N PHE A 235 -16.43 0.25 19.05
CA PHE A 235 -16.29 -0.26 20.41
C PHE A 235 -16.03 -1.76 20.34
N SER A 236 -15.05 -2.24 21.09
CA SER A 236 -14.82 -3.68 21.20
C SER A 236 -14.43 -4.08 22.60
N THR A 237 -14.80 -5.29 22.96
CA THR A 237 -14.40 -5.93 24.22
C THR A 237 -14.26 -7.42 24.02
N ASN A 238 -13.41 -8.04 24.82
CA ASN A 238 -13.25 -9.49 24.81
C ASN A 238 -13.15 -10.03 26.24
N HIS A 239 -13.53 -11.27 26.43
CA HIS A 239 -13.41 -11.94 27.72
C HIS A 239 -12.99 -13.38 27.56
N LYS A 240 -12.20 -13.85 28.51
CA LYS A 240 -11.82 -15.26 28.56
C LYS A 240 -12.95 -16.10 29.14
N LEU A 241 -13.29 -17.15 28.45
CA LEU A 241 -14.28 -18.14 28.89
C LEU A 241 -13.57 -19.41 29.38
N PRO A 242 -14.28 -20.26 30.15
CA PRO A 242 -13.82 -21.61 30.43
C PRO A 242 -13.46 -22.38 29.15
N LEU A 243 -12.81 -23.53 29.30
CA LEU A 243 -12.37 -24.38 28.19
C LEU A 243 -11.41 -23.68 27.23
N TYR A 244 -10.50 -22.87 27.76
CA TYR A 244 -9.57 -22.05 26.98
C TYR A 244 -10.27 -21.22 25.89
N GLY A 245 -11.51 -20.86 26.16
CA GLY A 245 -12.34 -20.10 25.25
C GLY A 245 -12.19 -18.59 25.39
N GLY A 246 -12.83 -17.88 24.50
CA GLY A 246 -12.97 -16.43 24.55
C GLY A 246 -14.25 -15.98 23.84
N VAL A 247 -14.80 -14.88 24.31
CA VAL A 247 -15.89 -14.17 23.66
C VAL A 247 -15.45 -12.75 23.37
N GLY A 248 -15.72 -12.29 22.16
CA GLY A 248 -15.50 -10.93 21.73
C GLY A 248 -16.82 -10.32 21.27
N LEU A 249 -17.01 -9.06 21.63
CA LEU A 249 -18.14 -8.25 21.20
C LEU A 249 -17.58 -7.01 20.51
N SER A 250 -18.14 -6.65 19.38
CA SER A 250 -17.83 -5.37 18.75
C SER A 250 -19.10 -4.69 18.26
N TYR A 251 -19.07 -3.39 18.32
CA TYR A 251 -20.09 -2.51 17.77
C TYR A 251 -19.38 -1.42 16.96
N SER A 252 -19.87 -1.13 15.78
CA SER A 252 -19.43 0.06 15.04
C SER A 252 -20.63 0.86 14.55
N TYR A 253 -20.38 2.15 14.47
CA TYR A 253 -21.25 3.12 13.83
C TYR A 253 -20.47 3.84 12.77
N ASP A 254 -20.99 3.85 11.56
CA ASP A 254 -20.39 4.46 10.38
C ASP A 254 -21.33 5.52 9.85
N SER A 255 -20.82 6.69 9.53
CA SER A 255 -21.57 7.71 8.80
C SER A 255 -20.70 8.35 7.73
N TYR A 256 -21.31 8.70 6.64
CA TYR A 256 -20.65 9.43 5.56
C TYR A 256 -21.52 10.58 5.07
N SER A 257 -20.87 11.58 4.59
CA SER A 257 -21.50 12.65 3.83
C SER A 257 -20.51 13.20 2.82
N GLY A 258 -20.95 13.54 1.64
CA GLY A 258 -20.05 14.10 0.66
C GLY A 258 -20.68 14.20 -0.71
N GLY A 259 -19.95 14.69 -1.69
CA GLY A 259 -20.44 14.89 -3.04
C GLY A 259 -19.36 15.11 -4.06
N SER A 260 -19.67 14.70 -5.28
CA SER A 260 -18.87 14.93 -6.46
C SER A 260 -19.79 15.39 -7.60
N GLY A 261 -19.33 16.35 -8.41
CA GLY A 261 -20.09 16.81 -9.57
C GLY A 261 -21.43 17.48 -9.25
N GLY A 262 -21.60 18.08 -8.06
CA GLY A 262 -22.82 18.82 -7.68
C GLY A 262 -23.92 17.98 -7.03
N THR A 263 -23.74 16.67 -6.90
CA THR A 263 -24.64 15.79 -6.13
C THR A 263 -24.07 15.53 -4.76
N ARG A 264 -24.87 15.72 -3.69
CA ARG A 264 -24.51 15.35 -2.31
C ARG A 264 -25.33 14.16 -1.87
N ASP A 265 -24.68 13.27 -1.14
CA ASP A 265 -25.31 12.12 -0.52
C ASP A 265 -24.80 11.96 0.91
N SER A 266 -25.57 11.28 1.76
CA SER A 266 -25.18 11.01 3.13
C SER A 266 -25.91 9.78 3.63
N GLY A 267 -25.27 9.06 4.52
CA GLY A 267 -25.87 7.89 5.12
C GLY A 267 -25.18 7.53 6.43
N SER A 268 -25.83 6.68 7.20
CA SER A 268 -25.24 6.11 8.41
C SER A 268 -25.66 4.66 8.56
N GLY A 269 -24.82 3.85 9.14
CA GLY A 269 -25.04 2.44 9.39
C GLY A 269 -24.48 2.01 10.74
N ASN A 270 -25.01 0.90 11.25
CA ASN A 270 -24.52 0.26 12.46
C ASN A 270 -24.06 -1.14 12.11
N SER A 271 -23.01 -1.60 12.76
CA SER A 271 -22.69 -3.01 12.75
C SER A 271 -22.49 -3.53 14.18
N PHE A 272 -22.82 -4.78 14.35
CA PHE A 272 -22.62 -5.49 15.60
C PHE A 272 -22.06 -6.87 15.30
N SER A 273 -21.03 -7.28 16.05
CA SER A 273 -20.53 -8.64 15.94
C SER A 273 -20.29 -9.29 17.30
N VAL A 274 -20.53 -10.58 17.33
CA VAL A 274 -20.20 -11.47 18.43
C VAL A 274 -19.35 -12.60 17.86
N ASN A 275 -18.20 -12.82 18.46
CA ASN A 275 -17.37 -13.96 18.16
C ASN A 275 -17.09 -14.72 19.45
N ALA A 276 -17.22 -16.03 19.41
CA ALA A 276 -16.89 -16.89 20.53
C ALA A 276 -16.03 -18.07 20.04
N SER A 277 -15.02 -18.40 20.82
CA SER A 277 -14.17 -19.54 20.54
C SER A 277 -14.05 -20.42 21.76
N PHE A 278 -13.99 -21.73 21.55
CA PHE A 278 -13.81 -22.73 22.60
C PHE A 278 -12.82 -23.79 22.15
N VAL A 279 -12.04 -24.28 23.09
CA VAL A 279 -11.09 -25.37 22.90
C VAL A 279 -11.39 -26.48 23.92
N PRO A 280 -12.50 -27.23 23.74
CA PRO A 280 -12.93 -28.25 24.69
C PRO A 280 -11.88 -29.33 24.91
N THR A 281 -11.10 -29.62 23.88
CA THR A 281 -9.99 -30.56 23.97
C THR A 281 -8.79 -30.05 23.16
N ARG A 282 -7.59 -30.59 23.39
CA ARG A 282 -6.40 -30.25 22.58
C ARG A 282 -6.53 -30.58 21.08
N ARG A 283 -7.55 -31.35 20.72
CA ARG A 283 -7.79 -31.82 19.33
C ARG A 283 -9.03 -31.23 18.69
N PHE A 284 -9.80 -30.45 19.43
CA PHE A 284 -11.03 -29.86 18.93
C PHE A 284 -11.12 -28.39 19.31
N THR A 285 -11.33 -27.55 18.32
CA THR A 285 -11.64 -26.12 18.50
C THR A 285 -12.91 -25.80 17.73
N THR A 286 -13.74 -24.94 18.32
CA THR A 286 -14.95 -24.44 17.68
C THR A 286 -15.00 -22.93 17.80
N GLN A 287 -15.46 -22.28 16.75
CA GLN A 287 -15.61 -20.83 16.70
C GLN A 287 -16.97 -20.47 16.13
N PHE A 288 -17.64 -19.54 16.79
CA PHE A 288 -18.92 -19.00 16.37
C PHE A 288 -18.74 -17.52 16.08
N GLN A 289 -19.32 -17.07 15.00
CA GLN A 289 -19.38 -15.65 14.67
C GLN A 289 -20.80 -15.31 14.26
N PHE A 290 -21.28 -14.23 14.83
CA PHE A 290 -22.52 -13.58 14.41
C PHE A 290 -22.18 -12.13 14.07
N GLN A 291 -22.71 -11.63 12.96
CA GLN A 291 -22.50 -10.27 12.52
C GLN A 291 -23.79 -9.72 11.90
N TYR A 292 -24.12 -8.51 12.30
CA TYR A 292 -25.16 -7.70 11.69
C TYR A 292 -24.51 -6.42 11.14
N ASN A 293 -24.80 -6.09 9.89
CA ASN A 293 -24.38 -4.84 9.27
C ASN A 293 -25.62 -4.15 8.70
N GLY A 294 -25.98 -3.02 9.28
CA GLY A 294 -27.05 -2.16 8.80
C GLY A 294 -26.50 -1.12 7.84
N ASN A 295 -27.29 -0.78 6.82
CA ASN A 295 -26.95 0.17 5.79
C ASN A 295 -25.60 -0.11 5.09
N LEU A 296 -25.60 -1.12 4.22
CA LEU A 296 -24.41 -1.53 3.46
C LEU A 296 -23.80 -0.40 2.63
N GLN A 297 -24.64 0.51 2.12
CA GLN A 297 -24.17 1.66 1.39
C GLN A 297 -23.24 2.53 2.25
N SER A 298 -23.67 2.82 3.49
CA SER A 298 -22.85 3.60 4.43
C SER A 298 -21.49 2.95 4.69
N GLN A 299 -21.45 1.64 4.81
CA GLN A 299 -20.19 0.93 5.05
C GLN A 299 -19.26 0.98 3.84
N VAL A 300 -19.78 0.77 2.64
CA VAL A 300 -18.99 0.83 1.40
C VAL A 300 -18.44 2.23 1.20
N GLU A 301 -19.28 3.25 1.33
CA GLU A 301 -18.86 4.65 1.17
C GLU A 301 -17.82 5.06 2.23
N ASN A 302 -18.00 4.65 3.48
CA ASN A 302 -17.01 4.90 4.53
C ASN A 302 -15.65 4.25 4.25
N GLN A 303 -15.65 3.02 3.73
CA GLN A 303 -14.41 2.34 3.35
C GLN A 303 -13.72 3.03 2.17
N LEU A 304 -14.47 3.49 1.20
CA LEU A 304 -13.95 4.21 0.03
C LEU A 304 -13.34 5.54 0.45
N ILE A 305 -14.03 6.32 1.26
CA ILE A 305 -13.53 7.61 1.80
C ILE A 305 -12.28 7.37 2.66
N GLY A 306 -12.30 6.35 3.51
CA GLY A 306 -11.15 5.97 4.33
C GLY A 306 -9.93 5.55 3.50
N ALA A 307 -10.14 4.98 2.32
CA ALA A 307 -9.10 4.64 1.37
C ALA A 307 -8.61 5.82 0.52
N GLY A 308 -9.17 7.01 0.72
CA GLY A 308 -8.83 8.20 -0.06
C GLY A 308 -9.47 8.23 -1.45
N SER A 309 -10.59 7.56 -1.62
CA SER A 309 -11.25 7.36 -2.89
C SER A 309 -12.51 8.19 -3.02
N VAL A 310 -12.62 8.90 -4.12
CA VAL A 310 -13.89 9.48 -4.59
C VAL A 310 -14.47 8.56 -5.68
N ALA A 311 -15.19 7.54 -5.26
CA ALA A 311 -15.82 6.61 -6.20
C ALA A 311 -17.15 7.14 -6.74
N PRO A 312 -17.56 6.74 -7.97
CA PRO A 312 -18.94 6.87 -8.37
C PRO A 312 -19.80 6.06 -7.40
N ARG A 313 -20.76 6.71 -6.79
CA ARG A 313 -21.56 6.12 -5.72
C ARG A 313 -22.43 4.99 -6.24
N VAL A 314 -22.34 3.88 -5.56
CA VAL A 314 -23.23 2.74 -5.79
C VAL A 314 -24.47 2.97 -4.92
N ASN A 315 -25.63 3.15 -5.49
CA ASN A 315 -26.85 3.23 -4.72
C ASN A 315 -27.31 1.82 -4.36
N LEU A 316 -27.15 1.41 -3.12
CA LEU A 316 -27.58 0.09 -2.60
C LEU A 316 -28.93 0.14 -1.89
N GLY A 317 -29.52 1.33 -1.75
CA GLY A 317 -30.71 1.57 -0.96
C GLY A 317 -30.38 1.78 0.54
N SER A 318 -31.02 2.76 1.13
CA SER A 318 -30.78 3.15 2.53
C SER A 318 -31.17 2.09 3.56
N ASN A 319 -31.97 1.10 3.19
CA ASN A 319 -32.41 0.00 4.04
C ASN A 319 -31.61 -1.29 3.83
N SER A 320 -30.51 -1.24 3.07
CA SER A 320 -29.68 -2.42 2.84
C SER A 320 -29.03 -2.89 4.12
N HIS A 321 -29.10 -4.18 4.40
CA HIS A 321 -28.45 -4.77 5.57
C HIS A 321 -27.99 -6.21 5.30
N THR A 322 -27.03 -6.66 6.11
CA THR A 322 -26.56 -8.04 6.09
C THR A 322 -26.58 -8.63 7.49
N LEU A 323 -27.12 -9.82 7.60
CA LEU A 323 -27.06 -10.67 8.78
C LEU A 323 -26.23 -11.90 8.43
N SER A 324 -25.18 -12.16 9.18
CA SER A 324 -24.36 -13.34 8.98
C SER A 324 -24.16 -14.12 10.28
N PHE A 325 -24.20 -15.42 10.14
CA PHE A 325 -23.84 -16.36 11.19
C PHE A 325 -22.87 -17.38 10.60
N SER A 326 -21.80 -17.67 11.33
CA SER A 326 -20.89 -18.75 10.95
C SER A 326 -20.45 -19.57 12.14
N ASN A 327 -20.24 -20.85 11.90
CA ASN A 327 -19.61 -21.78 12.81
C ASN A 327 -18.44 -22.46 12.10
N SER A 328 -17.31 -22.54 12.76
CA SER A 328 -16.11 -23.20 12.26
C SER A 328 -15.58 -24.18 13.30
N ASP A 329 -15.57 -25.43 12.95
CA ASP A 329 -15.08 -26.53 13.76
C ASP A 329 -13.78 -27.09 13.18
N SER A 330 -12.78 -27.29 14.01
CA SER A 330 -11.49 -27.83 13.62
C SER A 330 -11.13 -29.04 14.49
N PHE A 331 -10.79 -30.12 13.84
CA PHE A 331 -10.47 -31.41 14.44
C PHE A 331 -9.07 -31.84 14.08
N LEU A 332 -8.24 -32.15 15.06
CA LEU A 332 -6.96 -32.82 14.87
C LEU A 332 -7.16 -34.33 15.03
N ILE A 333 -7.39 -35.04 13.92
CA ILE A 333 -7.67 -36.48 13.93
C ILE A 333 -6.40 -37.25 14.30
N LEU A 334 -5.28 -36.94 13.64
CA LEU A 334 -3.96 -37.45 13.91
C LEU A 334 -2.99 -36.28 13.98
N SER A 335 -1.76 -36.51 14.43
CA SER A 335 -0.73 -35.44 14.49
C SER A 335 -0.43 -34.78 13.14
N ASN A 336 -0.78 -35.45 12.06
CA ASN A 336 -0.53 -35.02 10.69
C ASN A 336 -1.82 -34.94 9.82
N LEU A 337 -2.96 -35.23 10.40
CA LEU A 337 -4.25 -35.18 9.72
C LEU A 337 -5.23 -34.33 10.52
N GLY A 338 -5.65 -33.22 9.93
CA GLY A 338 -6.68 -32.34 10.45
C GLY A 338 -7.90 -32.32 9.53
N ALA A 339 -9.05 -32.02 10.10
CA ALA A 339 -10.27 -31.74 9.36
C ALA A 339 -10.91 -30.47 9.92
N SER A 340 -11.53 -29.68 9.08
CA SER A 340 -12.37 -28.56 9.49
C SER A 340 -13.70 -28.59 8.77
N CYS A 341 -14.75 -28.23 9.48
CA CYS A 341 -16.08 -28.05 8.94
C CYS A 341 -16.52 -26.62 9.25
N ASN A 342 -17.09 -25.96 8.27
CA ASN A 342 -17.63 -24.63 8.45
C ASN A 342 -19.06 -24.60 7.92
N PHE A 343 -19.89 -23.90 8.65
CA PHE A 343 -21.22 -23.52 8.21
C PHE A 343 -21.31 -22.01 8.25
N SER A 344 -21.84 -21.39 7.23
CA SER A 344 -22.21 -19.99 7.26
C SER A 344 -23.56 -19.75 6.61
N ARG A 345 -24.30 -18.84 7.22
CA ARG A 345 -25.52 -18.29 6.66
C ARG A 345 -25.39 -16.79 6.57
N VAL A 346 -25.58 -16.26 5.37
CA VAL A 346 -25.60 -14.84 5.09
C VAL A 346 -26.96 -14.49 4.51
N GLN A 347 -27.64 -13.55 5.15
CA GLN A 347 -28.88 -12.98 4.66
C GLN A 347 -28.64 -11.52 4.37
N GLN A 348 -28.89 -11.11 3.16
CA GLN A 348 -28.68 -9.74 2.70
C GLN A 348 -29.96 -9.19 2.12
N GLU A 349 -30.30 -7.97 2.49
CA GLU A 349 -31.38 -7.21 1.88
C GLU A 349 -30.80 -6.01 1.11
N VAL A 350 -31.11 -5.95 -0.17
CA VAL A 350 -30.70 -4.88 -1.07
C VAL A 350 -31.85 -4.53 -1.98
N TYR A 351 -32.24 -3.27 -2.06
CA TYR A 351 -33.41 -2.78 -2.82
C TYR A 351 -34.72 -3.46 -2.44
N GLY A 352 -34.91 -3.85 -1.19
CA GLY A 352 -36.10 -4.55 -0.73
C GLY A 352 -36.18 -6.01 -1.17
N THR A 353 -35.13 -6.53 -1.80
CA THR A 353 -35.00 -7.95 -2.14
C THR A 353 -34.09 -8.63 -1.12
N THR A 354 -34.60 -9.67 -0.49
CA THR A 354 -33.82 -10.48 0.45
C THR A 354 -33.20 -11.66 -0.29
N ILE A 355 -31.88 -11.81 -0.14
CA ILE A 355 -31.11 -12.94 -0.63
C ILE A 355 -30.52 -13.64 0.60
N ALA A 356 -30.77 -14.94 0.72
CA ALA A 356 -30.22 -15.75 1.79
C ALA A 356 -29.31 -16.83 1.17
N GLU A 357 -28.13 -16.95 1.73
CA GLU A 357 -27.12 -17.90 1.31
C GLU A 357 -26.69 -18.78 2.47
N ASP A 358 -26.77 -20.06 2.30
CA ASP A 358 -26.26 -21.07 3.23
C ASP A 358 -25.04 -21.75 2.59
N THR A 359 -23.91 -21.72 3.26
CA THR A 359 -22.68 -22.36 2.81
C THR A 359 -22.24 -23.40 3.82
N TRP A 360 -22.03 -24.60 3.34
CA TRP A 360 -21.40 -25.68 4.09
C TRP A 360 -20.05 -25.99 3.48
N SER A 361 -19.03 -26.07 4.29
CA SER A 361 -17.71 -26.47 3.81
C SER A 361 -17.08 -27.51 4.71
N ALA A 362 -16.38 -28.44 4.11
CA ALA A 362 -15.54 -29.41 4.80
C ALA A 362 -14.19 -29.48 4.11
N VAL A 363 -13.13 -29.35 4.90
CA VAL A 363 -11.75 -29.40 4.40
C VAL A 363 -10.95 -30.39 5.22
N VAL A 364 -10.20 -31.24 4.55
CA VAL A 364 -9.24 -32.16 5.17
C VAL A 364 -7.84 -31.74 4.77
N ASN A 365 -6.96 -31.63 5.75
CA ASN A 365 -5.56 -31.28 5.54
C ASN A 365 -4.68 -32.46 6.00
N TYR A 366 -3.74 -32.83 5.17
CA TYR A 366 -2.75 -33.86 5.50
C TYR A 366 -1.35 -33.30 5.35
N HIS A 367 -0.61 -33.28 6.45
CA HIS A 367 0.79 -32.84 6.48
C HIS A 367 1.70 -34.07 6.53
N PHE A 368 2.53 -34.19 5.54
CA PHE A 368 3.48 -35.29 5.42
C PHE A 368 4.90 -34.75 5.41
N GLN A 369 5.72 -35.26 6.33
CA GLN A 369 7.11 -34.89 6.40
C GLN A 369 7.98 -36.15 6.46
N ARG A 370 8.82 -36.33 5.47
CA ARG A 370 9.76 -37.46 5.38
C ARG A 370 11.08 -36.99 4.80
N ALA A 371 12.17 -37.58 5.30
CA ALA A 371 13.52 -37.25 4.82
C ALA A 371 13.68 -37.43 3.30
N LEU A 372 12.99 -38.42 2.72
CA LEU A 372 13.04 -38.72 1.30
C LEU A 372 12.20 -37.76 0.45
N TRP A 373 11.04 -37.30 0.93
CA TRP A 373 10.05 -36.54 0.17
C TRP A 373 10.00 -35.06 0.54
N GLY A 374 10.64 -34.66 1.65
CA GLY A 374 10.53 -33.31 2.20
C GLY A 374 9.21 -33.10 2.96
N SER A 375 8.72 -31.88 2.97
CA SER A 375 7.45 -31.49 3.57
C SER A 375 6.42 -31.33 2.46
N VAL A 376 5.31 -32.03 2.59
CA VAL A 376 4.15 -31.93 1.67
C VAL A 376 2.92 -31.66 2.51
N LEU A 377 2.19 -30.61 2.17
CA LEU A 377 0.88 -30.30 2.70
C LEU A 377 -0.14 -30.50 1.58
N LEU A 378 -1.07 -31.38 1.78
CA LEU A 378 -2.21 -31.60 0.88
C LEU A 378 -3.47 -31.13 1.58
N TYR A 379 -4.35 -30.50 0.86
CA TYR A 379 -5.69 -30.24 1.35
C TYR A 379 -6.72 -30.46 0.26
N ALA A 380 -7.88 -30.89 0.66
CA ALA A 380 -9.04 -31.05 -0.21
C ALA A 380 -10.29 -30.68 0.58
N GLY A 381 -11.19 -29.99 -0.06
CA GLY A 381 -12.43 -29.56 0.54
C GLY A 381 -13.55 -29.51 -0.47
N ALA A 382 -14.75 -29.60 0.05
CA ALA A 382 -15.97 -29.39 -0.71
C ALA A 382 -16.81 -28.33 0.01
N ASN A 383 -17.42 -27.46 -0.77
CA ASN A 383 -18.37 -26.48 -0.28
C ASN A 383 -19.68 -26.72 -1.01
N ASP A 384 -20.78 -26.64 -0.30
CA ASP A 384 -22.13 -26.65 -0.86
C ASP A 384 -22.77 -25.30 -0.60
N LEU A 385 -23.43 -24.76 -1.60
CA LEU A 385 -24.04 -23.45 -1.58
C LEU A 385 -25.53 -23.59 -1.91
N ALA A 386 -26.36 -23.09 -1.04
CA ALA A 386 -27.78 -22.90 -1.29
C ALA A 386 -28.15 -21.42 -1.24
N GLU A 387 -28.80 -20.94 -2.27
CA GLU A 387 -29.33 -19.58 -2.35
C GLU A 387 -30.84 -19.60 -2.30
N ASN A 388 -31.43 -18.86 -1.35
CA ASN A 388 -32.89 -18.82 -1.13
C ASN A 388 -33.52 -20.22 -1.02
N GLY A 389 -32.76 -21.17 -0.47
CA GLY A 389 -33.18 -22.57 -0.35
C GLY A 389 -33.01 -23.42 -1.63
N ALA A 390 -32.56 -22.84 -2.72
CA ALA A 390 -32.22 -23.56 -3.94
C ALA A 390 -30.73 -23.89 -3.96
N ASN A 391 -30.40 -25.16 -4.13
CA ASN A 391 -29.01 -25.60 -4.20
C ASN A 391 -28.37 -25.09 -5.52
N GLN A 392 -27.29 -24.30 -5.39
CA GLN A 392 -26.52 -23.76 -6.50
C GLN A 392 -25.38 -24.69 -6.95
N GLY A 393 -25.22 -25.81 -6.26
CA GLY A 393 -24.24 -26.83 -6.56
C GLY A 393 -23.01 -26.81 -5.64
N ALA A 394 -22.33 -27.94 -5.66
CA ALA A 394 -21.11 -28.10 -4.87
C ALA A 394 -19.90 -27.46 -5.57
N SER A 395 -19.10 -26.76 -4.80
CA SER A 395 -17.81 -26.24 -5.21
C SER A 395 -16.67 -27.00 -4.54
N LEU A 396 -15.55 -27.10 -5.22
CA LEU A 396 -14.40 -27.84 -4.73
C LEU A 396 -13.23 -26.91 -4.45
N SER A 397 -12.50 -27.23 -3.39
CA SER A 397 -11.20 -26.64 -3.12
C SER A 397 -10.16 -27.74 -2.97
N ALA A 398 -8.99 -27.55 -3.55
CA ALA A 398 -7.90 -28.51 -3.42
C ALA A 398 -6.56 -27.79 -3.56
N GLY A 399 -5.55 -28.30 -2.89
CA GLY A 399 -4.22 -27.77 -3.08
C GLY A 399 -3.14 -28.66 -2.50
N ALA A 400 -1.94 -28.38 -2.96
CA ALA A 400 -0.73 -29.05 -2.55
C ALA A 400 0.38 -28.04 -2.40
N ASN A 401 1.08 -28.08 -1.27
CA ASN A 401 2.33 -27.34 -1.06
C ASN A 401 3.45 -28.33 -0.82
N PHE A 402 4.56 -28.08 -1.45
CA PHE A 402 5.73 -28.94 -1.39
C PHE A 402 6.96 -28.11 -1.09
N SER A 403 7.80 -28.59 -0.17
CA SER A 403 9.14 -28.06 0.04
C SER A 403 10.13 -29.17 0.31
N ARG A 404 11.27 -29.12 -0.35
CA ARG A 404 12.32 -30.14 -0.20
C ARG A 404 13.70 -29.56 -0.34
N LEU A 405 14.60 -30.03 0.52
CA LEU A 405 16.03 -29.79 0.42
C LEU A 405 16.71 -31.07 -0.08
N ILE A 406 17.37 -31.00 -1.24
CA ILE A 406 18.13 -32.11 -1.83
C ILE A 406 19.58 -31.66 -1.94
N LYS A 407 20.44 -32.17 -1.10
CA LYS A 407 21.82 -31.69 -0.97
C LYS A 407 21.83 -30.17 -0.69
N ALA A 408 22.22 -29.37 -1.67
CA ALA A 408 22.23 -27.91 -1.57
C ALA A 408 21.10 -27.23 -2.35
N TRP A 409 20.21 -28.00 -2.98
CA TRP A 409 19.06 -27.47 -3.72
C TRP A 409 17.84 -27.38 -2.80
N GLN A 410 17.25 -26.21 -2.75
CA GLN A 410 15.96 -25.98 -2.12
C GLN A 410 14.90 -25.87 -3.19
N PHE A 411 13.93 -26.76 -3.16
CA PHE A 411 12.77 -26.75 -4.04
C PHE A 411 11.53 -26.39 -3.22
N GLY A 412 10.70 -25.54 -3.76
CA GLY A 412 9.39 -25.24 -3.23
C GLY A 412 8.38 -25.17 -4.36
N GLY A 413 7.15 -25.50 -4.07
CA GLY A 413 6.08 -25.36 -5.03
C GLY A 413 4.73 -25.49 -4.37
N GLY A 414 3.72 -24.90 -4.98
CA GLY A 414 2.36 -24.96 -4.51
C GLY A 414 1.38 -24.86 -5.66
N PHE A 415 0.28 -25.49 -5.48
CA PHE A 415 -0.90 -25.37 -6.31
C PHE A 415 -2.11 -25.23 -5.40
N SER A 416 -2.99 -24.31 -5.71
CA SER A 416 -4.29 -24.20 -5.06
C SER A 416 -5.38 -23.95 -6.10
N TYR A 417 -6.48 -24.62 -5.91
CA TYR A 417 -7.72 -24.40 -6.62
C TYR A 417 -8.82 -24.11 -5.61
N GLN A 418 -9.60 -23.07 -5.86
CA GLN A 418 -10.72 -22.71 -5.01
C GLN A 418 -11.85 -22.13 -5.85
N GLN A 419 -13.03 -22.64 -5.64
CA GLN A 419 -14.26 -21.94 -5.98
C GLN A 419 -14.71 -21.15 -4.78
N SER A 420 -15.05 -19.92 -4.96
CA SER A 420 -15.56 -19.06 -3.90
C SER A 420 -16.77 -18.29 -4.41
N VAL A 421 -17.69 -18.08 -3.51
CA VAL A 421 -18.84 -17.22 -3.73
C VAL A 421 -18.54 -15.92 -3.01
N GLN A 422 -18.57 -14.82 -3.73
CA GLN A 422 -18.40 -13.49 -3.15
C GLN A 422 -19.75 -12.80 -3.10
N THR A 423 -20.17 -12.45 -1.90
CA THR A 423 -21.32 -11.61 -1.63
C THR A 423 -20.85 -10.26 -1.13
N ILE A 424 -20.86 -9.24 -1.95
CA ILE A 424 -20.84 -7.85 -1.45
C ILE A 424 -22.11 -7.12 -1.90
N VAL A 425 -22.64 -7.40 -3.03
CA VAL A 425 -23.89 -6.83 -3.57
C VAL A 425 -24.64 -7.84 -4.41
N ALA A 426 -24.03 -8.96 -4.75
CA ALA A 426 -24.65 -10.13 -5.36
C ALA A 426 -23.72 -11.32 -5.44
N LEU A 427 -24.32 -12.44 -5.73
CA LEU A 427 -23.68 -13.74 -5.82
C LEU A 427 -22.86 -13.86 -7.10
N VAL A 428 -21.54 -13.86 -6.97
CA VAL A 428 -20.65 -14.21 -8.06
C VAL A 428 -19.81 -15.40 -7.64
N THR A 429 -19.95 -16.50 -8.37
CA THR A 429 -19.08 -17.65 -8.17
C THR A 429 -17.81 -17.44 -8.99
N THR A 430 -16.69 -17.35 -8.30
CA THR A 430 -15.38 -17.26 -8.92
C THR A 430 -14.65 -18.58 -8.77
N SER A 431 -14.04 -19.04 -9.84
CA SER A 431 -13.06 -20.14 -9.78
C SER A 431 -11.65 -19.55 -9.89
N ASN A 432 -10.85 -19.83 -8.89
CA ASN A 432 -9.50 -19.33 -8.80
C ASN A 432 -8.53 -20.50 -8.74
N TYR A 433 -7.45 -20.44 -9.50
CA TYR A 433 -6.31 -21.31 -9.27
C TYR A 433 -5.03 -20.50 -9.23
N SER A 434 -4.15 -20.88 -8.32
CA SER A 434 -2.82 -20.30 -8.20
C SER A 434 -1.78 -21.41 -8.18
N TYR A 435 -0.62 -21.10 -8.70
CA TYR A 435 0.52 -21.99 -8.70
C TYR A 435 1.81 -21.21 -8.51
N ASN A 436 2.72 -21.82 -7.79
CA ASN A 436 4.05 -21.27 -7.61
C ASN A 436 5.08 -22.38 -7.60
N ALA A 437 6.25 -22.06 -8.10
CA ALA A 437 7.41 -22.94 -8.03
C ALA A 437 8.63 -22.07 -7.68
N SER A 438 9.48 -22.57 -6.81
CA SER A 438 10.73 -21.91 -6.47
C SER A 438 11.87 -22.90 -6.41
N VAL A 439 13.03 -22.45 -6.82
CA VAL A 439 14.26 -23.22 -6.71
C VAL A 439 15.38 -22.29 -6.24
N GLY A 440 16.13 -22.76 -5.25
CA GLY A 440 17.28 -22.06 -4.72
C GLY A 440 18.47 -22.99 -4.56
N ARG A 441 19.67 -22.45 -4.79
CA ARG A 441 20.91 -23.19 -4.58
C ARG A 441 22.05 -22.25 -4.22
N PRO A 442 22.81 -22.53 -3.15
CA PRO A 442 24.16 -22.02 -2.99
C PRO A 442 25.08 -22.73 -3.99
N LEU A 443 25.44 -22.03 -5.08
CA LEU A 443 26.36 -22.56 -6.12
C LEU A 443 27.77 -22.68 -5.58
N THR A 444 28.15 -21.73 -4.70
CA THR A 444 29.38 -21.79 -3.89
C THR A 444 29.08 -21.27 -2.49
N ARG A 445 30.03 -21.28 -1.56
CA ARG A 445 29.90 -20.67 -0.23
C ARG A 445 29.53 -19.17 -0.27
N ARG A 446 29.67 -18.51 -1.41
CA ARG A 446 29.53 -17.05 -1.58
C ARG A 446 28.57 -16.67 -2.71
N LEU A 447 28.08 -17.64 -3.45
CA LEU A 447 27.19 -17.43 -4.60
C LEU A 447 25.92 -18.23 -4.37
N VAL A 448 24.79 -17.52 -4.25
CA VAL A 448 23.47 -18.10 -4.11
C VAL A 448 22.62 -17.70 -5.31
N TRP A 449 21.99 -18.67 -5.89
CA TRP A 449 21.01 -18.47 -6.97
C TRP A 449 19.64 -18.90 -6.51
N ASN A 450 18.63 -18.08 -6.82
CA ASN A 450 17.22 -18.41 -6.61
C ASN A 450 16.44 -18.06 -7.86
N ALA A 451 15.41 -18.84 -8.14
CA ALA A 451 14.43 -18.53 -9.16
C ALA A 451 13.05 -18.89 -8.64
N ASP A 452 12.06 -18.12 -9.03
CA ASP A 452 10.67 -18.33 -8.71
C ASP A 452 9.79 -18.14 -9.95
N PHE A 453 8.71 -18.87 -9.97
CA PHE A 453 7.64 -18.77 -10.94
C PHE A 453 6.32 -18.79 -10.19
N HIS A 454 5.42 -17.89 -10.53
CA HIS A 454 4.10 -17.86 -9.93
C HIS A 454 3.04 -17.47 -10.96
N GLY A 455 1.85 -17.97 -10.75
CA GLY A 455 0.71 -17.62 -11.57
C GLY A 455 -0.59 -17.68 -10.78
N PHE A 456 -1.50 -16.84 -11.20
CA PHE A 456 -2.85 -16.75 -10.68
C PHE A 456 -3.82 -16.60 -11.83
N HIS A 457 -4.92 -17.32 -11.77
CA HIS A 457 -6.01 -17.19 -12.71
C HIS A 457 -7.33 -17.20 -11.95
N SER A 458 -8.19 -16.22 -12.25
CA SER A 458 -9.56 -16.20 -11.76
C SER A 458 -10.55 -16.03 -12.90
N GLY A 459 -11.62 -16.79 -12.86
CA GLY A 459 -12.72 -16.72 -13.82
C GLY A 459 -14.04 -16.54 -13.09
N PHE A 460 -14.97 -15.81 -13.71
CA PHE A 460 -16.33 -15.64 -13.21
C PHE A 460 -17.24 -16.62 -13.93
N ASN A 461 -17.88 -17.51 -13.18
CA ASN A 461 -18.65 -18.60 -13.79
C ASN A 461 -19.93 -18.12 -14.49
N GLN A 462 -20.48 -16.99 -14.04
CA GLN A 462 -21.74 -16.44 -14.57
C GLN A 462 -21.55 -15.51 -15.75
N VAL A 463 -20.34 -15.04 -16.03
CA VAL A 463 -20.07 -14.06 -17.10
C VAL A 463 -18.93 -14.54 -17.98
N ALA A 464 -19.27 -15.01 -19.16
CA ALA A 464 -18.28 -15.42 -20.14
C ALA A 464 -17.41 -14.22 -20.55
N GLY A 465 -16.10 -14.40 -20.51
CA GLY A 465 -15.12 -13.40 -20.93
C GLY A 465 -14.59 -12.51 -19.81
N LEU A 466 -15.11 -12.59 -18.59
CA LEU A 466 -14.51 -11.94 -17.43
C LEU A 466 -13.53 -12.90 -16.76
N SER A 467 -12.26 -12.64 -16.91
CA SER A 467 -11.19 -13.41 -16.26
C SER A 467 -9.99 -12.54 -16.00
N ASN A 468 -9.27 -12.87 -14.93
CA ASN A 468 -8.00 -12.27 -14.62
C ASN A 468 -6.92 -13.35 -14.65
N LYS A 469 -5.82 -13.06 -15.30
CA LYS A 469 -4.64 -13.93 -15.36
C LYS A 469 -3.41 -13.08 -15.05
N THR A 470 -2.58 -13.56 -14.13
CA THR A 470 -1.28 -12.96 -13.84
C THR A 470 -0.24 -14.08 -13.80
N GLU A 471 0.85 -13.91 -14.49
CA GLU A 471 1.99 -14.82 -14.46
C GLU A 471 3.26 -14.02 -14.28
N GLY A 472 4.19 -14.59 -13.50
CA GLY A 472 5.47 -13.95 -13.25
C GLY A 472 6.59 -14.95 -13.09
N VAL A 473 7.77 -14.57 -13.52
CA VAL A 473 9.01 -15.31 -13.31
C VAL A 473 10.07 -14.35 -12.79
N GLY A 474 10.75 -14.77 -11.75
CA GLY A 474 11.84 -14.04 -11.12
C GLY A 474 13.11 -14.88 -11.02
N THR A 475 14.24 -14.25 -11.09
CA THR A 475 15.52 -14.89 -10.75
C THR A 475 16.43 -13.88 -10.08
N ASN A 476 17.16 -14.34 -9.07
CA ASN A 476 18.16 -13.53 -8.41
C ASN A 476 19.46 -14.32 -8.19
N LEU A 477 20.55 -13.62 -8.30
CA LEU A 477 21.89 -14.12 -8.10
C LEU A 477 22.60 -13.23 -7.06
N LEU A 478 22.98 -13.79 -5.95
CA LEU A 478 23.67 -13.11 -4.87
C LEU A 478 25.12 -13.61 -4.78
N TYR A 479 26.06 -12.72 -4.96
CA TYR A 479 27.49 -13.04 -4.85
C TYR A 479 28.20 -12.06 -3.93
N ARG A 480 28.58 -12.50 -2.70
CA ARG A 480 29.20 -11.62 -1.68
C ARG A 480 28.34 -10.37 -1.44
N GLY A 481 28.79 -9.21 -1.88
CA GLY A 481 28.06 -7.95 -1.79
C GLY A 481 27.38 -7.53 -3.10
N PHE A 482 27.22 -8.43 -4.08
CA PHE A 482 26.57 -8.17 -5.35
C PHE A 482 25.24 -8.93 -5.44
N ALA A 483 24.21 -8.26 -5.94
CA ALA A 483 22.93 -8.84 -6.25
C ALA A 483 22.57 -8.51 -7.70
N LEU A 484 22.14 -9.50 -8.45
CA LEU A 484 21.54 -9.36 -9.77
C LEU A 484 20.16 -9.98 -9.72
N ALA A 485 19.14 -9.24 -10.12
CA ALA A 485 17.77 -9.74 -10.20
C ALA A 485 17.18 -9.43 -11.56
N ALA A 486 16.39 -10.36 -12.07
CA ALA A 486 15.60 -10.18 -13.27
C ALA A 486 14.18 -10.72 -13.01
N ASN A 487 13.17 -9.92 -13.38
CA ASN A 487 11.76 -10.28 -13.20
C ASN A 487 11.01 -9.98 -14.50
N TYR A 488 10.07 -10.85 -14.79
CA TYR A 488 9.07 -10.67 -15.82
C TYR A 488 7.70 -10.93 -15.22
N SER A 489 6.73 -10.09 -15.54
CA SER A 489 5.33 -10.35 -15.20
C SER A 489 4.41 -9.96 -16.35
N GLU A 490 3.36 -10.72 -16.51
CA GLU A 490 2.27 -10.49 -17.45
C GLU A 490 0.95 -10.58 -16.71
N SER A 491 0.09 -9.61 -16.92
CA SER A 491 -1.27 -9.59 -16.39
C SER A 491 -2.25 -9.30 -17.52
N VAL A 492 -3.34 -10.05 -17.55
CA VAL A 492 -4.48 -9.81 -18.43
C VAL A 492 -5.72 -9.96 -17.60
N GLY A 493 -6.58 -8.96 -17.63
CA GLY A 493 -7.77 -9.02 -16.80
C GLY A 493 -8.88 -8.12 -17.29
N THR A 494 -10.07 -8.40 -16.81
CA THR A 494 -11.23 -7.56 -16.98
C THR A 494 -11.70 -7.11 -15.61
N SER A 495 -11.78 -5.80 -15.43
CA SER A 495 -12.24 -5.19 -14.18
C SER A 495 -13.38 -4.25 -14.44
N LEU A 496 -14.17 -3.99 -13.43
CA LEU A 496 -15.12 -2.89 -13.45
C LEU A 496 -14.40 -1.57 -13.22
N ILE A 497 -14.83 -0.55 -13.93
CA ILE A 497 -14.38 0.80 -13.70
C ILE A 497 -15.06 1.31 -12.42
N THR A 498 -14.46 1.01 -11.28
CA THR A 498 -14.66 1.77 -10.06
C THR A 498 -13.40 2.56 -9.81
N GLN A 499 -13.53 3.80 -9.40
CA GLN A 499 -12.39 4.72 -9.36
C GLN A 499 -11.23 4.30 -8.48
N ASN A 500 -11.35 3.28 -7.63
CA ASN A 500 -10.27 2.89 -6.72
C ASN A 500 -10.24 1.43 -6.29
N GLY A 501 -10.56 0.56 -7.13
CA GLY A 501 -10.44 -0.84 -6.78
C GLY A 501 -11.55 -1.67 -7.34
N LEU A 502 -11.17 -2.86 -7.60
CA LEU A 502 -11.99 -3.91 -8.14
C LEU A 502 -13.13 -4.24 -7.17
N VAL A 503 -14.29 -3.68 -7.39
CA VAL A 503 -15.51 -4.26 -6.83
C VAL A 503 -16.02 -5.24 -7.88
N ALA A 504 -16.00 -6.52 -7.54
CA ALA A 504 -16.70 -7.52 -8.33
C ALA A 504 -18.19 -7.17 -8.32
N VAL A 505 -18.73 -6.75 -9.46
CA VAL A 505 -20.17 -6.54 -9.60
C VAL A 505 -20.83 -7.87 -9.90
N PRO A 506 -21.83 -8.15 -9.16
CA PRO A 506 -22.63 -9.33 -9.26
C PRO A 506 -23.51 -9.36 -10.49
N VAL A 507 -23.55 -10.49 -11.12
CA VAL A 507 -24.49 -10.80 -12.20
C VAL A 507 -25.71 -11.47 -11.57
N GLY A 508 -26.89 -10.91 -11.80
CA GLY A 508 -28.15 -11.51 -11.35
C GLY A 508 -29.08 -10.57 -10.59
N ILE A 509 -28.59 -9.46 -10.06
CA ILE A 509 -29.48 -8.39 -9.65
C ILE A 509 -29.83 -7.59 -10.91
N PRO A 510 -31.08 -7.25 -11.17
CA PRO A 510 -31.39 -6.23 -12.15
C PRO A 510 -30.76 -4.93 -11.65
N THR A 511 -29.50 -4.74 -12.01
CA THR A 511 -28.78 -3.50 -11.73
C THR A 511 -29.31 -2.46 -12.71
N PRO A 512 -30.05 -1.47 -12.27
CA PRO A 512 -30.48 -0.41 -13.18
C PRO A 512 -29.30 0.43 -13.66
N VAL A 513 -28.06 0.16 -13.26
CA VAL A 513 -27.05 1.21 -13.31
C VAL A 513 -25.69 0.80 -13.86
N LEU A 514 -25.32 -0.47 -13.89
CA LEU A 514 -24.01 -0.85 -14.40
C LEU A 514 -24.14 -1.35 -15.86
N GLY A 515 -24.21 -0.43 -16.79
CA GLY A 515 -24.21 -0.74 -18.21
C GLY A 515 -22.90 -1.39 -18.65
N ALA A 516 -22.93 -2.10 -19.77
CA ALA A 516 -21.74 -2.72 -20.40
C ALA A 516 -20.55 -1.75 -20.63
N ASN A 517 -20.76 -0.45 -20.43
CA ASN A 517 -19.78 0.61 -20.61
C ASN A 517 -18.84 0.81 -19.42
N GLN A 518 -18.94 -0.02 -18.39
CA GLN A 518 -18.15 0.12 -17.16
C GLN A 518 -17.10 -0.98 -16.99
N TYR A 519 -16.93 -1.84 -17.98
CA TYR A 519 -15.88 -2.86 -17.98
C TYR A 519 -14.59 -2.27 -18.57
N LEU A 520 -13.50 -2.50 -17.86
CA LEU A 520 -12.16 -2.16 -18.30
C LEU A 520 -11.39 -3.44 -18.53
N GLN A 521 -10.94 -3.66 -19.75
CA GLN A 521 -9.98 -4.71 -20.04
C GLN A 521 -8.58 -4.12 -19.89
N THR A 522 -7.77 -4.75 -19.09
CA THR A 522 -6.37 -4.39 -18.89
C THR A 522 -5.49 -5.54 -19.34
N SER A 523 -4.44 -5.23 -20.06
CA SER A 523 -3.35 -6.18 -20.33
C SER A 523 -2.03 -5.46 -20.13
N GLY A 524 -1.13 -6.08 -19.37
CA GLY A 524 0.15 -5.47 -19.04
C GLY A 524 1.28 -6.46 -19.07
N LYS A 525 2.44 -6.01 -19.53
CA LYS A 525 3.70 -6.75 -19.46
C LYS A 525 4.75 -5.86 -18.83
N SER A 526 5.47 -6.41 -17.87
CA SER A 526 6.60 -5.72 -17.27
C SER A 526 7.83 -6.62 -17.23
N TYR A 527 8.97 -6.05 -17.51
CA TYR A 527 10.24 -6.69 -17.25
C TYR A 527 11.18 -5.73 -16.57
N SER A 528 11.88 -6.24 -15.59
CA SER A 528 12.88 -5.48 -14.85
C SER A 528 14.15 -6.28 -14.69
N VAL A 529 15.27 -5.59 -14.80
CA VAL A 529 16.59 -6.13 -14.48
C VAL A 529 17.25 -5.14 -13.54
N SER A 530 17.74 -5.61 -12.42
CA SER A 530 18.47 -4.76 -11.48
C SER A 530 19.77 -5.41 -11.04
N ALA A 531 20.78 -4.59 -10.87
CA ALA A 531 22.04 -5.01 -10.30
C ALA A 531 22.47 -4.02 -9.22
N SER A 532 22.90 -4.54 -8.10
CA SER A 532 23.47 -3.74 -7.02
C SER A 532 24.68 -4.45 -6.44
N GLY A 533 25.65 -3.68 -5.98
CA GLY A 533 26.81 -4.30 -5.36
C GLY A 533 27.78 -3.30 -4.78
N THR A 534 28.66 -3.84 -3.93
CA THR A 534 29.73 -3.07 -3.32
C THR A 534 31.07 -3.69 -3.70
N LEU A 535 31.87 -2.94 -4.45
CA LEU A 535 33.23 -3.30 -4.82
C LEU A 535 34.21 -2.49 -3.95
N ARG A 536 34.76 -3.11 -2.92
CA ARG A 536 35.50 -2.42 -1.84
C ARG A 536 34.63 -1.34 -1.18
N GLN A 537 34.80 -0.09 -1.56
CA GLN A 537 34.03 1.05 -1.06
C GLN A 537 33.07 1.64 -2.11
N LEU A 538 33.18 1.21 -3.36
CA LEU A 538 32.31 1.66 -4.45
C LEU A 538 30.99 0.90 -4.38
N VAL A 539 29.89 1.61 -4.15
CA VAL A 539 28.53 1.06 -4.21
C VAL A 539 27.96 1.42 -5.58
N LEU A 540 27.51 0.41 -6.28
CA LEU A 540 26.86 0.54 -7.59
C LEU A 540 25.44 0.02 -7.49
N THR A 541 24.49 0.75 -8.09
CA THR A 541 23.10 0.32 -8.22
C THR A 541 22.61 0.71 -9.60
N THR A 542 22.07 -0.23 -10.33
CA THR A 542 21.46 0.01 -11.64
C THR A 542 20.18 -0.79 -11.75
N ALA A 543 19.19 -0.22 -12.42
CA ALA A 543 17.99 -0.95 -12.79
C ALA A 543 17.49 -0.46 -14.15
N TYR A 544 16.88 -1.38 -14.85
CA TYR A 544 16.11 -1.17 -16.05
C TYR A 544 14.72 -1.77 -15.84
N THR A 545 13.69 -0.99 -16.09
CA THR A 545 12.29 -1.44 -16.00
C THR A 545 11.57 -0.96 -17.26
N ASN A 546 10.84 -1.87 -17.87
CA ASN A 546 9.95 -1.55 -18.97
C ASN A 546 8.56 -2.09 -18.65
N VAL A 547 7.55 -1.24 -18.78
CA VAL A 547 6.14 -1.56 -18.57
C VAL A 547 5.37 -1.14 -19.81
N ASN A 548 4.58 -2.06 -20.34
CA ASN A 548 3.64 -1.78 -21.41
C ASN A 548 2.26 -2.25 -20.94
N GLU A 549 1.30 -1.37 -20.98
CA GLU A 549 -0.05 -1.65 -20.54
C GLU A 549 -1.05 -1.12 -21.56
N ALA A 550 -2.01 -1.96 -21.92
CA ALA A 550 -3.14 -1.59 -22.74
C ALA A 550 -4.40 -1.67 -21.91
N THR A 551 -5.18 -0.63 -21.97
CA THR A 551 -6.47 -0.53 -21.31
C THR A 551 -7.54 -0.27 -22.35
N SER A 552 -8.58 -1.07 -22.37
CA SER A 552 -9.67 -0.97 -23.32
C SER A 552 -10.99 -0.92 -22.58
N SER A 553 -11.80 0.08 -22.90
CA SER A 553 -13.21 0.18 -22.50
C SER A 553 -14.07 0.39 -23.73
N PRO A 554 -15.39 0.17 -23.67
CA PRO A 554 -16.27 0.45 -24.79
C PRO A 554 -16.23 1.89 -25.31
N SER A 555 -15.78 2.83 -24.48
CA SER A 555 -15.73 4.27 -24.80
C SER A 555 -14.33 4.81 -25.07
N ALA A 556 -13.26 4.07 -24.70
CA ALA A 556 -11.90 4.56 -24.85
C ALA A 556 -10.87 3.42 -24.84
N ASN A 557 -9.84 3.58 -25.65
CA ASN A 557 -8.66 2.71 -25.63
C ASN A 557 -7.44 3.54 -25.25
N SER A 558 -6.63 3.03 -24.33
CA SER A 558 -5.38 3.67 -23.93
C SER A 558 -4.23 2.66 -23.98
N ASN A 559 -3.15 3.05 -24.60
CA ASN A 559 -1.88 2.30 -24.58
C ASN A 559 -0.87 3.13 -23.81
N ASN A 560 -0.43 2.60 -22.69
CA ASN A 560 0.53 3.25 -21.83
C ASN A 560 1.85 2.48 -21.86
N SER A 561 2.94 3.19 -21.95
CA SER A 561 4.28 2.59 -21.90
C SER A 561 5.19 3.41 -21.01
N SER A 562 6.02 2.75 -20.24
CA SER A 562 7.04 3.40 -19.44
C SER A 562 8.33 2.59 -19.50
N THR A 563 9.42 3.25 -19.78
CA THR A 563 10.77 2.68 -19.70
C THR A 563 11.60 3.54 -18.77
N VAL A 564 12.11 2.95 -17.72
CA VAL A 564 12.97 3.62 -16.74
C VAL A 564 14.29 2.89 -16.69
N MET A 565 15.37 3.63 -16.85
CA MET A 565 16.73 3.15 -16.64
C MET A 565 17.43 4.09 -15.67
N PHE A 566 18.02 3.56 -14.63
CA PHE A 566 18.88 4.33 -13.76
C PHE A 566 20.16 3.59 -13.41
N ALA A 567 21.21 4.34 -13.18
CA ALA A 567 22.48 3.86 -12.70
C ALA A 567 23.05 4.86 -11.71
N ASN A 568 23.37 4.41 -10.52
CA ASN A 568 23.95 5.23 -9.46
C ASN A 568 25.25 4.59 -8.98
N ALA A 569 26.24 5.43 -8.73
CA ALA A 569 27.52 5.06 -8.15
C ALA A 569 27.81 5.96 -6.96
N SER A 570 28.23 5.39 -5.85
CA SER A 570 28.71 6.15 -4.69
C SER A 570 30.01 5.56 -4.16
N TYR A 571 30.97 6.43 -3.86
CA TYR A 571 32.28 6.05 -3.34
C TYR A 571 32.59 6.89 -2.09
N PRO A 572 32.51 6.30 -0.89
CA PRO A 572 32.91 6.96 0.33
C PRO A 572 34.44 6.99 0.47
N TRP A 573 35.00 8.14 0.70
CA TRP A 573 36.42 8.34 0.96
C TRP A 573 36.61 9.17 2.24
N ARG A 574 36.92 8.52 3.35
CA ARG A 574 36.98 9.14 4.69
C ARG A 574 35.65 9.81 5.03
N LYS A 575 35.62 11.13 5.21
CA LYS A 575 34.43 11.93 5.46
C LYS A 575 33.77 12.49 4.18
N MET A 576 34.25 12.10 3.04
CA MET A 576 33.72 12.53 1.74
C MET A 576 33.08 11.37 1.00
N GLY A 577 32.07 11.67 0.22
CA GLY A 577 31.43 10.74 -0.70
C GLY A 577 31.39 11.34 -2.10
N PHE A 578 31.77 10.55 -3.07
CA PHE A 578 31.60 10.88 -4.48
C PHE A 578 30.37 10.14 -4.97
N VAL A 579 29.47 10.83 -5.64
CA VAL A 579 28.24 10.27 -6.17
C VAL A 579 28.10 10.62 -7.65
N ALA A 580 27.64 9.66 -8.42
CA ALA A 580 27.31 9.87 -9.83
C ALA A 580 26.02 9.12 -10.13
N GLY A 581 25.16 9.72 -10.94
CA GLY A 581 23.88 9.12 -11.29
C GLY A 581 23.54 9.43 -12.76
N TYR A 582 22.80 8.48 -13.32
CA TYR A 582 22.18 8.59 -14.63
C TYR A 582 20.76 8.07 -14.53
N THR A 583 19.81 8.80 -15.08
CA THR A 583 18.41 8.36 -15.20
C THR A 583 17.94 8.66 -16.61
N HIS A 584 17.28 7.68 -17.21
CA HIS A 584 16.57 7.83 -18.47
C HIS A 584 15.15 7.32 -18.29
N LEU A 585 14.18 8.16 -18.64
CA LEU A 585 12.76 7.84 -18.63
C LEU A 585 12.20 8.09 -20.02
N THR A 586 11.42 7.15 -20.52
CA THR A 586 10.50 7.36 -21.64
C THR A 586 9.13 6.92 -21.21
N GLN A 587 8.14 7.79 -21.33
CA GLN A 587 6.78 7.52 -20.89
C GLN A 587 5.79 8.03 -21.93
N GLY A 588 4.90 7.14 -22.35
CA GLY A 588 3.78 7.42 -23.22
C GLY A 588 2.48 7.14 -22.48
N VAL A 589 1.58 8.12 -22.44
CA VAL A 589 0.24 7.98 -21.86
C VAL A 589 -0.76 8.19 -22.99
N GLY A 590 -1.52 7.15 -23.29
CA GLY A 590 -2.44 7.11 -24.47
C GLY A 590 -3.72 7.94 -24.33
N VAL A 591 -3.85 8.76 -23.29
CA VAL A 591 -5.01 9.61 -23.07
C VAL A 591 -4.69 11.04 -23.50
N SER A 592 -5.51 11.60 -24.38
CA SER A 592 -5.47 13.00 -24.81
C SER A 592 -4.16 13.54 -25.40
N GLY A 593 -3.77 13.07 -26.59
CA GLY A 593 -2.94 13.86 -27.51
C GLY A 593 -1.49 14.12 -27.13
N GLY A 594 -0.99 13.55 -26.06
CA GLY A 594 0.41 13.64 -25.65
C GLY A 594 1.24 12.57 -26.35
N GLY A 595 2.22 12.96 -27.14
CA GLY A 595 3.25 12.04 -27.64
C GLY A 595 4.10 11.49 -26.50
N PRO A 596 4.89 10.43 -26.73
CA PRO A 596 5.77 9.90 -25.70
C PRO A 596 6.78 10.97 -25.26
N ALA A 597 6.81 11.23 -23.96
CA ALA A 597 7.79 12.12 -23.36
C ALA A 597 9.04 11.33 -22.99
N SER A 598 10.21 11.83 -23.30
CA SER A 598 11.47 11.24 -22.87
C SER A 598 12.32 12.26 -22.12
N PHE A 599 13.05 11.76 -21.14
CA PHE A 599 13.89 12.57 -20.29
C PHE A 599 15.15 11.80 -19.92
N SER A 600 16.29 12.47 -19.98
CA SER A 600 17.56 11.92 -19.51
C SER A 600 18.21 12.90 -18.55
N SER A 601 18.72 12.43 -17.43
CA SER A 601 19.48 13.25 -16.49
C SER A 601 20.79 12.59 -16.10
N TYR A 602 21.80 13.41 -15.92
CA TYR A 602 23.12 13.04 -15.43
C TYR A 602 23.41 13.86 -14.17
N TYR A 603 24.04 13.23 -13.22
CA TYR A 603 24.40 13.88 -11.98
C TYR A 603 25.78 13.39 -11.55
N ILE A 604 26.66 14.33 -11.18
CA ILE A 604 27.95 14.05 -10.56
C ILE A 604 28.11 14.99 -9.38
N GLY A 605 28.44 14.45 -8.22
CA GLY A 605 28.54 15.27 -7.01
C GLY A 605 29.55 14.75 -6.00
N ILE A 606 29.91 15.65 -5.12
CA ILE A 606 30.73 15.38 -3.95
C ILE A 606 29.92 15.78 -2.72
N GLN A 607 29.86 14.89 -1.75
CA GLN A 607 29.22 15.13 -0.45
C GLN A 607 30.20 14.91 0.68
N ARG A 608 30.04 15.68 1.76
CA ARG A 608 30.85 15.55 2.97
C ARG A 608 29.96 15.31 4.17
N TRP A 609 30.33 14.31 4.95
CA TRP A 609 29.71 14.04 6.24
C TRP A 609 30.27 14.99 7.28
N PHE A 610 29.39 15.58 8.07
CA PHE A 610 29.76 16.40 9.21
C PHE A 610 28.93 16.00 10.44
N LYS A 611 29.56 16.08 11.55
CA LYS A 611 28.92 15.95 12.86
C LYS A 611 29.56 17.03 13.73
N PRO A 612 29.08 18.27 13.60
CA PRO A 612 29.70 19.41 14.27
C PRO A 612 29.54 19.35 15.79
N PHE A 613 28.45 18.77 16.28
CA PHE A 613 28.16 18.59 17.70
C PHE A 613 27.09 17.54 17.97
#